data_20aaf129e21ac2c0e33e8d2d4689b2c5
#
_entry.id   20aaf129e21ac2c0e33e8d2d4689b2c5
#
_cell.length_a   1.000
_cell.length_b   1.000
_cell.length_c   1.000
_cell.angle_alpha   90.00
_cell.angle_beta   90.00
_cell.angle_gamma   90.00
#
_symmetry.space_group_name_H-M   'P 1'
#
loop_
_entity.id
_entity.type
_entity.pdbx_description
1 polymer ?
#
loop_
_entity_poly.entity_id
_entity_poly.type
_entity_poly.pdbx_seq_one_letter_code
_entity_poly.pdbx_strand_id
1 'polypeptide(L)' 'VFGMVNSASGYDEQHIVINGFSELVLEVFGPDVGRHSRSAIGVAGLPMNLAIEIEGEVLIK' A
#
# COMPACT_ATOMS: atom_id res chain seq x y z
N VAL A 1 -2.58 5.07 5.20
CA VAL A 1 -1.71 4.48 4.17
C VAL A 1 -2.35 4.62 2.80
N PHE A 2 -1.59 5.06 1.85
CA PHE A 2 -2.02 5.23 0.47
C PHE A 2 -1.07 4.43 -0.43
N GLY A 3 -1.59 3.36 -1.01
CA GLY A 3 -0.83 2.48 -1.90
C GLY A 3 -1.17 2.74 -3.35
N MET A 4 -0.13 2.87 -4.18
CA MET A 4 -0.27 3.12 -5.61
C MET A 4 0.47 2.02 -6.38
N VAL A 5 -0.24 1.38 -7.31
CA VAL A 5 0.31 0.29 -8.12
C VAL A 5 0.39 0.75 -9.57
N ASN A 6 1.57 0.69 -10.15
CA ASN A 6 1.78 0.97 -11.57
C ASN A 6 1.22 -0.21 -12.35
N SER A 7 0.02 -0.07 -12.89
CA SER A 7 -0.73 -1.18 -13.44
C SER A 7 -1.30 -0.88 -14.81
N ALA A 8 -1.61 -1.95 -15.54
CA ALA A 8 -2.26 -1.86 -16.83
C ALA A 8 -3.69 -1.31 -16.68
N SER A 9 -4.19 -0.68 -17.73
CA SER A 9 -5.56 -0.21 -17.80
C SER A 9 -6.53 -1.38 -17.58
N GLY A 10 -7.51 -1.20 -16.70
CA GLY A 10 -8.50 -2.21 -16.40
C GLY A 10 -8.11 -3.20 -15.31
N TYR A 11 -6.87 -3.15 -14.81
CA TYR A 11 -6.47 -3.97 -13.66
C TYR A 11 -7.18 -3.44 -12.40
N ASP A 12 -7.80 -4.31 -11.63
CA ASP A 12 -8.64 -3.94 -10.48
C ASP A 12 -8.28 -4.65 -9.17
N GLU A 13 -7.11 -5.28 -9.10
CA GLU A 13 -6.68 -6.02 -7.91
C GLU A 13 -5.56 -5.33 -7.15
N GLN A 14 -5.48 -4.00 -7.18
CA GLN A 14 -4.47 -3.22 -6.47
C GLN A 14 -4.48 -3.50 -4.97
N HIS A 15 -5.66 -3.70 -4.39
CA HIS A 15 -5.81 -4.01 -2.96
C HIS A 15 -5.10 -5.31 -2.59
N ILE A 16 -5.07 -6.30 -3.47
CA ILE A 16 -4.37 -7.57 -3.23
C ILE A 16 -2.86 -7.33 -3.20
N VAL A 17 -2.35 -6.51 -4.11
CA VAL A 17 -0.93 -6.16 -4.15
C VAL A 17 -0.51 -5.45 -2.86
N ILE A 18 -1.32 -4.50 -2.39
CA ILE A 18 -1.03 -3.73 -1.16
C ILE A 18 -1.21 -4.59 0.10
N ASN A 19 -1.97 -5.67 0.05
CA ASN A 19 -2.11 -6.61 1.17
C ASN A 19 -0.76 -7.12 1.67
N GLY A 20 0.22 -7.31 0.79
CA GLY A 20 1.56 -7.72 1.18
C GLY A 20 2.20 -6.74 2.17
N PHE A 21 2.06 -5.44 1.93
CA PHE A 21 2.52 -4.39 2.85
C PHE A 21 1.75 -4.44 4.17
N SER A 22 0.42 -4.49 4.12
CA SER A 22 -0.43 -4.47 5.31
C SER A 22 -0.18 -5.70 6.19
N GLU A 23 -0.01 -6.87 5.60
CA GLU A 23 0.30 -8.09 6.34
C GLU A 23 1.65 -8.00 7.05
N LEU A 24 2.65 -7.44 6.39
CA LEU A 24 3.97 -7.25 6.98
C LEU A 24 3.91 -6.30 8.18
N VAL A 25 3.19 -5.18 8.05
CA VAL A 25 3.03 -4.20 9.13
C VAL A 25 2.33 -4.82 10.33
N LEU A 26 1.27 -5.60 10.11
CA LEU A 26 0.56 -6.29 11.17
C LEU A 26 1.45 -7.34 11.85
N GLU A 27 2.26 -8.05 11.10
CA GLU A 27 3.18 -9.05 11.64
C GLU A 27 4.26 -8.42 12.52
N VAL A 28 4.86 -7.30 12.07
CA VAL A 28 5.96 -6.63 12.77
C VAL A 28 5.47 -5.89 14.02
N PHE A 29 4.35 -5.17 13.93
CA PHE A 29 3.85 -4.31 15.01
C PHE A 29 2.69 -4.90 15.79
N GLY A 30 2.12 -6.01 15.34
CA GLY A 30 0.96 -6.64 15.97
C GLY A 30 -0.36 -6.02 15.53
N PRO A 31 -1.50 -6.66 15.88
CA PRO A 31 -2.81 -6.25 15.38
C PRO A 31 -3.31 -4.91 15.93
N ASP A 32 -2.82 -4.50 17.11
CA ASP A 32 -3.25 -3.23 17.69
C ASP A 32 -2.45 -2.05 17.13
N VAL A 33 -1.12 -2.15 17.17
CA VAL A 33 -0.23 -1.08 16.72
C VAL A 33 -0.14 -1.02 15.20
N GLY A 34 -0.15 -2.16 14.53
CA GLY A 34 -0.03 -2.25 13.07
C GLY A 34 -1.32 -1.96 12.31
N ARG A 35 -2.47 -1.90 13.00
CA ARG A 35 -3.75 -1.62 12.34
C ARG A 35 -3.75 -0.22 11.72
N HIS A 36 -4.26 -0.12 10.51
CA HIS A 36 -4.33 1.16 9.79
C HIS A 36 -5.47 1.14 8.79
N SER A 37 -5.95 2.32 8.43
CA SER A 37 -6.80 2.51 7.26
C SER A 37 -5.92 2.72 6.03
N ARG A 38 -6.46 2.39 4.85
CA ARG A 38 -5.69 2.51 3.62
C ARG A 38 -6.57 2.75 2.41
N SER A 39 -5.96 3.27 1.36
CA SER A 39 -6.50 3.27 0.01
C SER A 39 -5.48 2.61 -0.92
N ALA A 40 -5.95 1.85 -1.89
CA ALA A 40 -5.10 1.22 -2.90
C ALA A 40 -5.67 1.56 -4.28
N ILE A 41 -4.83 2.13 -5.14
CA ILE A 41 -5.24 2.53 -6.48
C ILE A 41 -4.24 2.07 -7.52
N GLY A 42 -4.68 2.01 -8.78
CA GLY A 42 -3.81 1.84 -9.93
C GLY A 42 -3.48 3.19 -10.55
N VAL A 43 -2.27 3.32 -11.05
CA VAL A 43 -1.81 4.51 -11.77
C VAL A 43 -1.15 4.09 -13.07
N ALA A 44 -1.13 4.99 -14.05
CA ALA A 44 -0.53 4.72 -15.36
C ALA A 44 0.99 4.91 -15.38
N GLY A 45 1.56 5.48 -14.33
CA GLY A 45 3.00 5.68 -14.22
C GLY A 45 3.37 6.16 -12.82
N LEU A 46 4.55 5.78 -12.37
CA LEU A 46 5.15 6.22 -11.13
C LEU A 46 6.55 6.77 -11.41
N PRO A 47 7.09 7.62 -10.51
CA PRO A 47 8.46 8.11 -10.67
C PRO A 47 9.45 6.96 -10.87
N MET A 48 10.39 7.13 -11.80
CA MET A 48 11.38 6.13 -12.16
C MET A 48 10.78 4.78 -12.59
N ASN A 49 9.53 4.80 -13.07
CA ASN A 49 8.81 3.60 -13.52
C ASN A 49 8.73 2.53 -12.43
N LEU A 50 8.57 2.94 -11.18
CA LEU A 50 8.40 2.00 -10.07
C LEU A 50 7.13 1.18 -10.23
N ALA A 51 7.17 -0.06 -9.77
CA ALA A 51 6.01 -0.97 -9.82
C ALA A 51 4.97 -0.60 -8.77
N ILE A 52 5.41 -0.08 -7.62
CA ILE A 52 4.55 0.21 -6.48
C ILE A 52 5.14 1.38 -5.69
N GLU A 53 4.25 2.20 -5.11
CA GLU A 53 4.65 3.27 -4.20
C GLU A 53 3.63 3.32 -3.07
N ILE A 54 4.12 3.45 -1.84
CA ILE A 54 3.27 3.47 -0.65
C ILE A 54 3.68 4.65 0.21
N GLU A 55 2.70 5.46 0.63
CA GLU A 55 2.92 6.52 1.61
C GLU A 55 2.02 6.35 2.81
N GLY A 56 2.46 6.85 3.95
CA GLY A 56 1.71 6.75 5.19
C GLY A 56 2.22 7.73 6.22
N GLU A 57 1.48 7.84 7.30
CA GLU A 57 1.82 8.66 8.44
C GLU A 57 1.85 7.80 9.69
N VAL A 58 2.82 8.05 10.56
CA VAL A 58 2.99 7.33 11.81
C VAL A 58 2.95 8.32 12.98
N LEU A 59 2.07 8.06 13.92
CA LEU A 59 2.03 8.83 15.17
C LEU A 59 3.03 8.22 16.15
N ILE A 60 4.00 9.03 16.55
CA ILE A 60 5.03 8.61 17.51
C ILE A 60 4.73 9.25 18.86
N LYS A 61 4.75 8.41 19.89
CA LYS A 61 4.55 8.88 21.26
C LYS A 61 5.87 8.95 22.02
#